data_380f3d5ef0fd65a198d9f34b0b54c621
#
_entry.id   380f3d5ef0fd65a198d9f34b0b54c621
#
_cell.length_a   1.000
_cell.length_b   1.000
_cell.length_c   1.000
_cell.angle_alpha   90.00
_cell.angle_beta   90.00
_cell.angle_gamma   90.00
#
_symmetry.space_group_name_H-M   'P 1'
#
loop_
_entity.id
_entity.type
_entity.pdbx_description
1 polymer ?
#
loop_
_entity_poly.entity_id
_entity_poly.type
_entity_poly.pdbx_seq_one_letter_code
_entity_poly.pdbx_strand_id
1 'polypeptide(L)'
;MSKTIEFFFDLSSPWTCLAFHRIQPVLAETGASLRLRPFLVGGVHNQVNARFVESRTNDITAPKWLHSGRALMDWAAFSGVTMNFPSKHHPLRSVHAMRVCCQLEQDQPALHRFAQASFDAYFTDMRNLDDPAELMAIASACGLDG
;
A
#
# COMPACT_ATOMS: atom_id res chain seq x y z
N MET A 1 1.11 -2.80 -29.88
CA MET A 1 0.07 -2.68 -28.84
C MET A 1 0.76 -2.53 -27.49
N SER A 2 0.44 -1.48 -26.74
CA SER A 2 0.94 -1.32 -25.36
C SER A 2 0.36 -2.44 -24.49
N LYS A 3 1.20 -3.08 -23.67
CA LYS A 3 0.75 -4.09 -22.70
C LYS A 3 0.21 -3.40 -21.46
N THR A 4 -0.85 -3.95 -20.86
CA THR A 4 -1.40 -3.47 -19.59
C THR A 4 -1.04 -4.46 -18.49
N ILE A 5 -0.51 -3.92 -17.38
CA ILE A 5 -0.23 -4.67 -16.16
C ILE A 5 -1.34 -4.37 -15.17
N GLU A 6 -2.04 -5.40 -14.68
CA GLU A 6 -2.97 -5.26 -13.56
C GLU A 6 -2.19 -5.37 -12.25
N PHE A 7 -2.30 -4.33 -11.42
CA PHE A 7 -1.59 -4.24 -10.15
C PHE A 7 -2.60 -4.29 -9.00
N PHE A 8 -2.71 -5.45 -8.38
CA PHE A 8 -3.56 -5.65 -7.21
C PHE A 8 -2.88 -5.12 -5.97
N PHE A 9 -3.54 -4.26 -5.21
CA PHE A 9 -2.92 -3.56 -4.10
C PHE A 9 -3.84 -3.36 -2.89
N ASP A 10 -3.22 -3.26 -1.71
CA ASP A 10 -3.82 -2.76 -0.47
C ASP A 10 -2.86 -1.76 0.17
N LEU A 11 -3.39 -0.61 0.57
CA LEU A 11 -2.62 0.48 1.19
C LEU A 11 -1.99 0.11 2.54
N SER A 12 -2.40 -0.99 3.17
CA SER A 12 -1.81 -1.49 4.41
C SER A 12 -0.51 -2.29 4.23
N SER A 13 -0.19 -2.65 2.98
CA SER A 13 0.95 -3.54 2.71
C SER A 13 2.23 -2.77 2.39
N PRO A 14 3.28 -2.86 3.22
CA PRO A 14 4.56 -2.20 2.95
C PRO A 14 5.25 -2.77 1.70
N TRP A 15 5.10 -4.08 1.44
CA TRP A 15 5.63 -4.70 0.23
C TRP A 15 4.93 -4.19 -1.03
N THR A 16 3.64 -3.93 -0.95
CA THR A 16 2.88 -3.31 -2.04
C THR A 16 3.32 -1.87 -2.28
N CYS A 17 3.59 -1.10 -1.22
CA CYS A 17 4.17 0.24 -1.32
C CYS A 17 5.49 0.20 -2.10
N LEU A 18 6.42 -0.68 -1.74
CA LEU A 18 7.69 -0.83 -2.48
C LEU A 18 7.47 -1.22 -3.94
N ALA A 19 6.58 -2.18 -4.20
CA ALA A 19 6.27 -2.62 -5.56
C ALA A 19 5.66 -1.49 -6.39
N PHE A 20 4.78 -0.67 -5.80
CA PHE A 20 4.16 0.48 -6.44
C PHE A 20 5.20 1.52 -6.89
N HIS A 21 6.18 1.82 -6.05
CA HIS A 21 7.27 2.74 -6.41
C HIS A 21 8.19 2.13 -7.48
N ARG A 22 8.53 0.86 -7.35
CA ARG A 22 9.48 0.19 -8.25
C ARG A 22 8.93 -0.10 -9.64
N ILE A 23 7.63 -0.21 -9.80
CA ILE A 23 7.05 -0.46 -11.13
C ILE A 23 7.09 0.79 -12.02
N GLN A 24 7.12 2.01 -11.44
CA GLN A 24 7.06 3.25 -12.21
C GLN A 24 8.18 3.39 -13.27
N PRO A 25 9.48 3.19 -12.94
CA PRO A 25 10.53 3.25 -13.95
C PRO A 25 10.38 2.15 -15.03
N VAL A 26 9.88 0.96 -14.66
CA VAL A 26 9.63 -0.13 -15.61
C VAL A 26 8.56 0.26 -16.62
N LEU A 27 7.48 0.91 -16.17
CA LEU A 27 6.43 1.43 -17.06
C LEU A 27 6.98 2.49 -18.02
N ALA A 28 7.81 3.41 -17.51
CA ALA A 28 8.42 4.45 -18.32
C ALA A 28 9.36 3.86 -19.39
N GLU A 29 10.14 2.83 -19.04
CA GLU A 29 11.07 2.16 -19.95
C GLU A 29 10.37 1.32 -21.02
N THR A 30 9.30 0.61 -20.62
CA THR A 30 8.63 -0.38 -21.50
C THR A 30 7.45 0.20 -22.28
N GLY A 31 6.95 1.39 -21.89
CA GLY A 31 5.71 1.95 -22.43
C GLY A 31 4.45 1.15 -22.06
N ALA A 32 4.54 0.24 -21.08
CA ALA A 32 3.39 -0.47 -20.57
C ALA A 32 2.48 0.46 -19.74
N SER A 33 1.18 0.19 -19.75
CA SER A 33 0.22 0.88 -18.89
C SER A 33 -0.02 0.10 -17.60
N LEU A 34 -0.31 0.82 -16.51
CA LEU A 34 -0.68 0.23 -15.22
C LEU A 34 -2.18 0.37 -15.01
N ARG A 35 -2.84 -0.71 -14.63
CA ARG A 35 -4.21 -0.70 -14.15
C ARG A 35 -4.23 -1.10 -12.68
N LEU A 36 -4.53 -0.16 -11.81
CA LEU A 36 -4.63 -0.38 -10.37
C LEU A 36 -5.95 -1.10 -10.03
N ARG A 37 -5.83 -2.14 -9.21
CA ARG A 37 -6.94 -3.01 -8.78
C ARG A 37 -6.96 -3.07 -7.26
N PRO A 38 -7.77 -2.27 -6.60
CA PRO A 38 -7.85 -2.28 -5.14
C PRO A 38 -8.48 -3.59 -4.64
N PHE A 39 -7.89 -4.18 -3.59
CA PHE A 39 -8.48 -5.31 -2.88
C PHE A 39 -8.09 -5.28 -1.40
N LEU A 40 -8.90 -5.88 -0.54
CA LEU A 40 -8.63 -5.89 0.89
C LEU A 40 -7.85 -7.14 1.29
N VAL A 41 -6.53 -7.02 1.43
CA VAL A 41 -5.63 -8.14 1.73
C VAL A 41 -5.96 -8.83 3.05
N GLY A 42 -6.34 -8.08 4.08
CA GLY A 42 -6.73 -8.65 5.38
C GLY A 42 -7.94 -9.57 5.27
N GLY A 43 -8.93 -9.22 4.44
CA GLY A 43 -10.11 -10.07 4.19
C GLY A 43 -9.72 -11.39 3.54
N VAL A 44 -8.84 -11.34 2.53
CA VAL A 44 -8.36 -12.55 1.84
C VAL A 44 -7.51 -13.43 2.77
N HIS A 45 -6.54 -12.84 3.48
CA HIS A 45 -5.66 -13.59 4.38
C HIS A 45 -6.42 -14.29 5.50
N ASN A 46 -7.43 -13.66 6.08
CA ASN A 46 -8.22 -14.26 7.13
C ASN A 46 -9.03 -15.48 6.63
N GLN A 47 -9.40 -15.51 5.37
CA GLN A 47 -10.16 -16.63 4.79
C GLN A 47 -9.27 -17.77 4.32
N VAL A 48 -8.15 -17.47 3.63
CA VAL A 48 -7.35 -18.50 2.94
C VAL A 48 -6.04 -18.84 3.65
N ASN A 49 -5.59 -18.03 4.62
CA ASN A 49 -4.32 -18.21 5.30
C ASN A 49 -4.35 -17.78 6.78
N ALA A 50 -5.38 -18.21 7.50
CA ALA A 50 -5.59 -17.86 8.91
C ALA A 50 -4.35 -18.19 9.79
N ARG A 51 -3.68 -19.34 9.54
CA ARG A 51 -2.47 -19.74 10.28
C ARG A 51 -1.31 -18.75 10.12
N PHE A 52 -1.18 -18.11 8.95
CA PHE A 52 -0.16 -17.10 8.72
C PHE A 52 -0.45 -15.84 9.56
N VAL A 53 -1.70 -15.41 9.58
CA VAL A 53 -2.16 -14.26 10.38
C VAL A 53 -1.92 -14.52 11.86
N GLU A 54 -2.35 -15.70 12.36
CA GLU A 54 -2.18 -16.14 13.74
C GLU A 54 -0.70 -16.19 14.15
N SER A 55 0.18 -16.76 13.31
CA SER A 55 1.62 -16.85 13.61
C SER A 55 2.27 -15.48 13.75
N ARG A 56 1.82 -14.48 13.00
CA ARG A 56 2.35 -13.11 13.08
C ARG A 56 1.85 -12.39 14.34
N THR A 57 0.64 -12.68 14.77
CA THR A 57 0.01 -12.05 15.94
C THR A 57 0.56 -12.63 17.24
N ASN A 58 0.82 -13.94 17.26
CA ASN A 58 1.21 -14.64 18.49
C ASN A 58 2.67 -14.40 18.90
N ASP A 59 3.58 -14.24 17.93
CA ASP A 59 5.00 -13.99 18.23
C ASP A 59 5.66 -13.13 17.14
N ILE A 60 5.55 -11.82 17.30
CA ILE A 60 6.19 -10.83 16.40
C ILE A 60 7.73 -10.84 16.55
N THR A 61 8.25 -11.42 17.65
CA THR A 61 9.70 -11.51 17.91
C THR A 61 10.35 -12.75 17.33
N ALA A 62 9.56 -13.65 16.77
CA ALA A 62 10.09 -14.85 16.12
C ALA A 62 11.10 -14.47 15.01
N PRO A 63 12.19 -15.23 14.86
CA PRO A 63 13.27 -14.93 13.91
C PRO A 63 12.78 -14.68 12.48
N LYS A 64 11.73 -15.38 12.07
CA LYS A 64 11.06 -15.19 10.78
C LYS A 64 10.56 -13.75 10.58
N TRP A 65 9.92 -13.17 11.59
CA TRP A 65 9.34 -11.83 11.50
C TRP A 65 10.40 -10.76 11.62
N LEU A 66 11.42 -10.97 12.47
CA LEU A 66 12.56 -10.07 12.56
C LEU A 66 13.34 -10.03 11.24
N HIS A 67 13.54 -11.19 10.61
CA HIS A 67 14.17 -11.26 9.28
C HIS A 67 13.33 -10.54 8.23
N SER A 68 12.01 -10.76 8.20
CA SER A 68 11.10 -10.10 7.25
C SER A 68 11.12 -8.58 7.41
N GLY A 69 11.18 -8.07 8.64
CA GLY A 69 11.29 -6.64 8.91
C GLY A 69 12.60 -6.05 8.39
N ARG A 70 13.73 -6.72 8.62
CA ARG A 70 15.05 -6.31 8.10
C ARG A 70 15.05 -6.31 6.57
N ALA A 71 14.60 -7.39 5.94
CA ALA A 71 14.51 -7.48 4.49
C ALA A 71 13.65 -6.37 3.89
N LEU A 72 12.55 -6.00 4.54
CA LEU A 72 11.71 -4.89 4.10
C LEU A 72 12.50 -3.56 4.07
N MET A 73 13.25 -3.28 5.14
CA MET A 73 14.04 -2.05 5.22
C MET A 73 15.21 -2.04 4.23
N ASP A 74 15.86 -3.18 4.02
CA ASP A 74 16.92 -3.32 3.00
C ASP A 74 16.37 -3.07 1.59
N TRP A 75 15.17 -3.61 1.29
CA TRP A 75 14.49 -3.36 0.02
C TRP A 75 14.02 -1.91 -0.14
N ALA A 76 13.58 -1.26 0.94
CA ALA A 76 13.23 0.16 0.91
C ALA A 76 14.46 1.01 0.57
N ALA A 77 15.58 0.77 1.26
CA ALA A 77 16.84 1.46 1.01
C ALA A 77 17.36 1.22 -0.43
N PHE A 78 17.35 -0.03 -0.89
CA PHE A 78 17.74 -0.38 -2.27
C PHE A 78 16.86 0.29 -3.33
N SER A 79 15.57 0.52 -3.01
CA SER A 79 14.59 1.12 -3.91
C SER A 79 14.58 2.64 -3.86
N GLY A 80 15.35 3.27 -2.95
CA GLY A 80 15.32 4.71 -2.72
C GLY A 80 13.99 5.20 -2.12
N VAL A 81 13.24 4.32 -1.47
CA VAL A 81 11.95 4.63 -0.83
C VAL A 81 12.18 4.91 0.65
N THR A 82 11.83 6.11 1.10
CA THR A 82 11.83 6.43 2.53
C THR A 82 10.68 5.69 3.21
N MET A 83 11.01 4.80 4.14
CA MET A 83 10.01 4.00 4.84
C MET A 83 10.26 4.05 6.36
N ASN A 84 9.31 4.61 7.10
CA ASN A 84 9.29 4.67 8.55
C ASN A 84 8.32 3.61 9.08
N PHE A 85 8.78 2.35 9.14
CA PHE A 85 7.95 1.21 9.48
C PHE A 85 8.58 0.34 10.59
N PRO A 86 7.78 -0.18 11.54
CA PRO A 86 6.34 0.07 11.72
C PRO A 86 6.05 1.45 12.32
N SER A 87 4.96 2.08 11.87
CA SER A 87 4.45 3.28 12.52
C SER A 87 3.67 2.93 13.80
N LYS A 88 3.41 3.93 14.66
CA LYS A 88 2.53 3.77 15.83
C LYS A 88 1.08 3.36 15.50
N HIS A 89 0.69 3.52 14.22
CA HIS A 89 -0.63 3.17 13.70
C HIS A 89 -0.66 1.80 13.01
N HIS A 90 0.42 1.00 13.16
CA HIS A 90 0.46 -0.35 12.59
C HIS A 90 -0.16 -1.37 13.59
N PRO A 91 -0.97 -2.34 13.12
CA PRO A 91 -1.39 -2.58 11.74
C PRO A 91 -2.50 -1.63 11.27
N LEU A 92 -2.38 -1.13 10.05
CA LEU A 92 -3.40 -0.28 9.43
C LEU A 92 -4.67 -1.08 9.13
N ARG A 93 -5.81 -0.59 9.59
CA ARG A 93 -7.13 -1.04 9.12
C ARG A 93 -7.51 -0.25 7.86
N SER A 94 -7.09 -0.75 6.71
CA SER A 94 -7.17 -0.03 5.43
C SER A 94 -8.59 0.05 4.83
N VAL A 95 -9.62 -0.45 5.51
CA VAL A 95 -10.98 -0.58 4.94
C VAL A 95 -11.51 0.74 4.37
N HIS A 96 -11.40 1.85 5.12
CA HIS A 96 -11.88 3.15 4.66
C HIS A 96 -11.07 3.66 3.47
N ALA A 97 -9.74 3.60 3.55
CA ALA A 97 -8.86 4.00 2.46
C ALA A 97 -9.09 3.16 1.19
N MET A 98 -9.26 1.84 1.34
CA MET A 98 -9.54 0.96 0.21
C MET A 98 -10.94 1.18 -0.42
N ARG A 99 -11.93 1.63 0.36
CA ARG A 99 -13.23 2.06 -0.19
C ARG A 99 -13.09 3.27 -1.10
N VAL A 100 -12.28 4.26 -0.72
CA VAL A 100 -11.95 5.39 -1.60
C VAL A 100 -11.28 4.89 -2.88
N CYS A 101 -10.30 3.99 -2.77
CA CYS A 101 -9.66 3.38 -3.94
C CYS A 101 -10.66 2.67 -4.87
N CYS A 102 -11.63 1.94 -4.31
CA CYS A 102 -12.67 1.27 -5.10
C CYS A 102 -13.58 2.26 -5.84
N GLN A 103 -13.92 3.39 -5.22
CA GLN A 103 -14.70 4.44 -5.89
C GLN A 103 -13.94 5.06 -7.06
N LEU A 104 -12.62 5.16 -6.94
CA LEU A 104 -11.74 5.72 -7.96
C LEU A 104 -11.31 4.71 -9.03
N GLU A 105 -11.71 3.44 -8.95
CA GLU A 105 -11.18 2.39 -9.85
C GLU A 105 -11.42 2.68 -11.35
N GLN A 106 -12.47 3.41 -11.68
CA GLN A 106 -12.75 3.80 -13.07
C GLN A 106 -11.99 5.06 -13.50
N ASP A 107 -11.46 5.86 -12.56
CA ASP A 107 -10.56 6.98 -12.80
C ASP A 107 -9.13 6.63 -12.39
N GLN A 108 -8.43 5.90 -13.24
CA GLN A 108 -7.09 5.41 -12.94
C GLN A 108 -6.06 6.52 -12.63
N PRO A 109 -6.07 7.69 -13.30
CA PRO A 109 -5.21 8.81 -12.91
C PRO A 109 -5.48 9.32 -11.49
N ALA A 110 -6.74 9.46 -11.09
CA ALA A 110 -7.12 9.87 -9.73
C ALA A 110 -6.75 8.81 -8.71
N LEU A 111 -7.02 7.54 -9.01
CA LEU A 111 -6.65 6.40 -8.16
C LEU A 111 -5.13 6.33 -7.95
N HIS A 112 -4.34 6.55 -9.00
CA HIS A 112 -2.88 6.54 -8.90
C HIS A 112 -2.38 7.66 -7.97
N ARG A 113 -2.87 8.90 -8.14
CA ARG A 113 -2.50 10.03 -7.26
C ARG A 113 -2.87 9.76 -5.81
N PHE A 114 -4.08 9.26 -5.56
CA PHE A 114 -4.54 8.96 -4.21
C PHE A 114 -3.75 7.82 -3.57
N ALA A 115 -3.47 6.75 -4.31
CA ALA A 115 -2.68 5.62 -3.82
C ALA A 115 -1.24 6.04 -3.48
N GLN A 116 -0.59 6.83 -4.36
CA GLN A 116 0.74 7.38 -4.11
C GLN A 116 0.76 8.22 -2.83
N ALA A 117 -0.14 9.21 -2.73
CA ALA A 117 -0.21 10.10 -1.57
C ALA A 117 -0.52 9.34 -0.27
N SER A 118 -1.35 8.30 -0.35
CA SER A 118 -1.69 7.46 0.80
C SER A 118 -0.52 6.58 1.25
N PHE A 119 0.24 6.00 0.33
CA PHE A 119 1.46 5.25 0.66
C PHE A 119 2.49 6.16 1.32
N ASP A 120 2.73 7.35 0.78
CA ASP A 120 3.68 8.31 1.34
C ASP A 120 3.23 8.78 2.73
N ALA A 121 1.95 9.13 2.88
CA ALA A 121 1.39 9.55 4.16
C ALA A 121 1.54 8.47 5.25
N TYR A 122 1.28 7.20 4.93
CA TYR A 122 1.34 6.12 5.92
C TYR A 122 2.77 5.63 6.18
N PHE A 123 3.54 5.34 5.13
CA PHE A 123 4.85 4.70 5.29
C PHE A 123 6.00 5.69 5.45
N THR A 124 5.88 6.91 4.94
CA THR A 124 6.94 7.93 5.10
C THR A 124 6.60 8.89 6.23
N ASP A 125 5.38 9.45 6.25
CA ASP A 125 4.98 10.50 7.20
C ASP A 125 4.36 9.95 8.49
N MET A 126 4.11 8.63 8.56
CA MET A 126 3.48 7.94 9.70
C MET A 126 2.11 8.51 10.10
N ARG A 127 1.33 8.99 9.13
CA ARG A 127 -0.03 9.49 9.32
C ARG A 127 -1.01 8.34 9.52
N ASN A 128 -2.13 8.62 10.19
CA ASN A 128 -3.14 7.59 10.50
C ASN A 128 -4.20 7.47 9.42
N LEU A 129 -4.05 6.58 8.47
CA LEU A 129 -5.03 6.34 7.40
C LEU A 129 -6.32 5.61 7.87
N ASP A 130 -6.43 5.22 9.13
CA ASP A 130 -7.69 4.74 9.73
C ASP A 130 -8.57 5.93 10.21
N ASP A 131 -8.01 7.14 10.23
CA ASP A 131 -8.72 8.38 10.57
C ASP A 131 -9.39 8.98 9.32
N PRO A 132 -10.72 9.11 9.29
CA PRO A 132 -11.43 9.71 8.15
C PRO A 132 -10.97 11.14 7.84
N ALA A 133 -10.59 11.94 8.85
CA ALA A 133 -10.13 13.31 8.63
C ALA A 133 -8.79 13.33 7.85
N GLU A 134 -7.89 12.40 8.14
CA GLU A 134 -6.64 12.22 7.39
C GLU A 134 -6.90 11.79 5.95
N LEU A 135 -7.83 10.85 5.74
CA LEU A 135 -8.20 10.42 4.39
C LEU A 135 -8.83 11.55 3.57
N MET A 136 -9.70 12.35 4.18
CA MET A 136 -10.28 13.55 3.53
C MET A 136 -9.20 14.56 3.16
N ALA A 137 -8.25 14.82 4.04
CA ALA A 137 -7.14 15.73 3.76
C ALA A 137 -6.27 15.25 2.60
N ILE A 138 -5.98 13.94 2.51
CA ILE A 138 -5.24 13.35 1.41
C ILE A 138 -6.05 13.43 0.11
N ALA A 139 -7.34 13.11 0.15
CA ALA A 139 -8.22 13.18 -1.01
C ALA A 139 -8.28 14.61 -1.58
N SER A 140 -8.50 15.61 -0.70
CA SER A 140 -8.53 17.02 -1.10
C SER A 140 -7.19 17.48 -1.70
N ALA A 141 -6.05 17.06 -1.12
CA ALA A 141 -4.73 17.36 -1.67
C ALA A 141 -4.50 16.73 -3.05
N CYS A 142 -5.19 15.63 -3.36
CA CYS A 142 -5.19 14.99 -4.68
C CYS A 142 -6.18 15.62 -5.67
N GLY A 143 -6.93 16.67 -5.27
CA GLY A 143 -7.97 17.30 -6.11
C GLY A 143 -9.22 16.43 -6.24
N LEU A 144 -9.52 15.62 -5.24
CA LEU A 144 -10.74 14.83 -5.16
C LEU A 144 -11.72 15.58 -4.26
N ASP A 145 -12.81 16.03 -4.86
CA ASP A 145 -13.93 16.61 -4.10
C ASP A 145 -14.68 15.48 -3.40
N GLY A 146 -14.98 15.68 -2.12
CA GLY A 146 -15.63 14.69 -1.27
C GLY A 146 -17.12 14.46 -1.59
#